data_cfac267ed72c5b9ad63012fa2496ca52
#
_entry.id   cfac267ed72c5b9ad63012fa2496ca52
#
_cell.length_a   1.000
_cell.length_b   1.000
_cell.length_c   1.000
_cell.angle_alpha   90.00
_cell.angle_beta   90.00
_cell.angle_gamma   90.00
#
_symmetry.space_group_name_H-M   'P 1'
#
loop_
_entity.id
_entity.type
_entity.pdbx_description
1 polymer ?
#
loop_
_entity_poly.entity_id
_entity_poly.type
_entity_poly.pdbx_seq_one_letter_code
_entity_poly.pdbx_strand_id
1 'polypeptide(L)'
;MATIKDVAKMAGVSTTTVSHVINKTRFVAKDTEEAVLSAIKQLNYSPSAVARSLKVNTTKSIGMIVTTSEAPYFAEIIHSVEEHCYRQGYSLFLCNTQNEPEKVKNHLEMLAKKRVDGLLVMCSEYTQDSLDLLSSFSSIPMVVMDWGPNANTDVIDDHSFDGGYLATKHLIDCGHKKIGIICGELNKTTAKTRYKGFLKAMADANLEVHKPWIFEGAFEPEDGYECMNRLLAQEELPTALFCCNDVMALGAISALTEKGLRVPDDMSIIGYDDIHASRFYAPPLTTIHQSKLRLGRQAVNILLERISQKDQGVQQYSRIDIGPELIIRKSVKSIL
;
A
#
# COMPACT_ATOMS: atom_id res chain seq x y z
N MET A 1 30.88 7.06 -25.28
CA MET A 1 30.06 8.09 -24.59
C MET A 1 30.96 9.25 -24.21
N ALA A 2 30.52 10.48 -24.48
CA ALA A 2 31.26 11.66 -24.01
C ALA A 2 31.30 11.70 -22.48
N THR A 3 32.39 12.24 -21.95
CA THR A 3 32.63 12.36 -20.51
C THR A 3 32.63 13.81 -20.06
N ILE A 4 32.52 14.08 -18.77
CA ILE A 4 32.63 15.44 -18.22
C ILE A 4 33.98 16.11 -18.59
N LYS A 5 35.03 15.30 -18.78
CA LYS A 5 36.36 15.77 -19.21
C LYS A 5 36.32 16.29 -20.67
N ASP A 6 35.56 15.64 -21.53
CA ASP A 6 35.41 16.04 -22.92
C ASP A 6 34.65 17.35 -23.03
N VAL A 7 33.58 17.52 -22.23
CA VAL A 7 32.82 18.78 -22.11
C VAL A 7 33.72 19.90 -21.60
N ALA A 8 34.49 19.66 -20.55
CA ALA A 8 35.43 20.64 -19.99
C ALA A 8 36.50 21.07 -21.00
N LYS A 9 37.04 20.13 -21.76
CA LYS A 9 38.02 20.38 -22.81
C LYS A 9 37.42 21.24 -23.94
N MET A 10 36.20 20.90 -24.40
CA MET A 10 35.52 21.62 -25.48
C MET A 10 35.12 23.03 -25.05
N ALA A 11 34.66 23.23 -23.80
CA ALA A 11 34.25 24.54 -23.27
C ALA A 11 35.45 25.38 -22.76
N GLY A 12 36.67 24.84 -22.74
CA GLY A 12 37.85 25.55 -22.25
C GLY A 12 37.87 25.83 -20.76
N VAL A 13 37.19 24.95 -19.93
CA VAL A 13 37.05 25.15 -18.48
C VAL A 13 37.44 23.92 -17.71
N SER A 14 37.47 24.03 -16.37
CA SER A 14 37.68 22.87 -15.50
C SER A 14 36.45 21.97 -15.43
N THR A 15 36.64 20.66 -15.12
CA THR A 15 35.54 19.72 -14.81
C THR A 15 34.69 20.20 -13.62
N THR A 16 35.27 20.93 -12.68
CA THR A 16 34.59 21.55 -11.56
C THR A 16 33.64 22.64 -12.02
N THR A 17 34.07 23.50 -12.98
CA THR A 17 33.21 24.52 -13.57
C THR A 17 32.04 23.91 -14.33
N VAL A 18 32.27 22.85 -15.13
CA VAL A 18 31.20 22.09 -15.78
C VAL A 18 30.22 21.55 -14.77
N SER A 19 30.70 20.96 -13.66
CA SER A 19 29.84 20.46 -12.58
C SER A 19 29.03 21.58 -11.92
N HIS A 20 29.56 22.77 -11.73
CA HIS A 20 28.82 23.91 -11.19
C HIS A 20 27.73 24.40 -12.13
N VAL A 21 27.96 24.45 -13.43
CA VAL A 21 26.97 24.80 -14.43
C VAL A 21 25.82 23.79 -14.46
N ILE A 22 26.15 22.50 -14.54
CA ILE A 22 25.16 21.42 -14.59
C ILE A 22 24.28 21.39 -13.33
N ASN A 23 24.88 21.52 -12.15
CA ASN A 23 24.18 21.37 -10.87
C ASN A 23 23.70 22.70 -10.28
N LYS A 24 24.00 23.85 -10.91
CA LYS A 24 23.66 25.21 -10.43
C LYS A 24 24.10 25.45 -8.97
N THR A 25 25.27 24.92 -8.58
CA THR A 25 25.74 24.94 -7.19
C THR A 25 26.50 26.20 -6.81
N ARG A 26 26.99 26.95 -7.82
CA ARG A 26 27.66 28.24 -7.65
C ARG A 26 27.37 29.14 -8.84
N PHE A 27 27.52 30.43 -8.65
CA PHE A 27 27.47 31.41 -9.73
C PHE A 27 28.61 31.13 -10.72
N VAL A 28 28.29 31.09 -12.02
CA VAL A 28 29.25 31.00 -13.13
C VAL A 28 28.90 32.15 -14.09
N ALA A 29 29.93 32.81 -14.64
CA ALA A 29 29.72 33.88 -15.59
C ALA A 29 28.91 33.39 -16.80
N LYS A 30 28.01 34.23 -17.32
CA LYS A 30 27.04 33.87 -18.36
C LYS A 30 27.70 33.30 -19.62
N ASP A 31 28.79 33.91 -20.07
CA ASP A 31 29.53 33.45 -21.25
C ASP A 31 30.13 32.05 -21.05
N THR A 32 30.60 31.75 -19.82
CA THR A 32 31.12 30.44 -19.45
C THR A 32 30.00 29.40 -19.36
N GLU A 33 28.84 29.78 -18.82
CA GLU A 33 27.66 28.90 -18.75
C GLU A 33 27.19 28.54 -20.16
N GLU A 34 27.09 29.52 -21.06
CA GLU A 34 26.69 29.31 -22.46
C GLU A 34 27.67 28.39 -23.21
N ALA A 35 28.98 28.58 -23.01
CA ALA A 35 30.01 27.71 -23.60
C ALA A 35 29.87 26.26 -23.12
N VAL A 36 29.67 26.04 -21.83
CA VAL A 36 29.47 24.71 -21.26
C VAL A 36 28.18 24.03 -21.76
N LEU A 37 27.07 24.76 -21.80
CA LEU A 37 25.79 24.22 -22.30
C LEU A 37 25.87 23.90 -23.81
N SER A 38 26.58 24.72 -24.60
CA SER A 38 26.85 24.43 -26.01
C SER A 38 27.68 23.15 -26.19
N ALA A 39 28.76 23.00 -25.42
CA ALA A 39 29.58 21.79 -25.45
C ALA A 39 28.81 20.54 -25.05
N ILE A 40 27.94 20.60 -24.01
CA ILE A 40 27.06 19.53 -23.61
C ILE A 40 26.16 19.09 -24.76
N LYS A 41 25.54 20.06 -25.46
CA LYS A 41 24.63 19.79 -26.57
C LYS A 41 25.38 19.20 -27.78
N GLN A 42 26.55 19.72 -28.12
CA GLN A 42 27.33 19.23 -29.26
C GLN A 42 27.88 17.81 -29.04
N LEU A 43 28.28 17.49 -27.81
CA LEU A 43 28.79 16.18 -27.45
C LEU A 43 27.69 15.16 -27.10
N ASN A 44 26.44 15.60 -27.14
CA ASN A 44 25.28 14.81 -26.61
C ASN A 44 25.62 14.20 -25.25
N TYR A 45 26.24 15.01 -24.39
CA TYR A 45 26.67 14.56 -23.07
C TYR A 45 25.49 14.55 -22.11
N SER A 46 25.25 13.40 -21.49
CA SER A 46 24.32 13.28 -20.36
C SER A 46 25.11 13.00 -19.08
N PRO A 47 24.92 13.80 -18.02
CA PRO A 47 25.56 13.57 -16.75
C PRO A 47 25.27 12.16 -16.23
N SER A 48 26.28 11.40 -15.86
CA SER A 48 26.08 10.07 -15.26
C SER A 48 25.45 10.21 -13.88
N ALA A 49 24.21 9.71 -13.74
CA ALA A 49 23.51 9.64 -12.46
C ALA A 49 24.33 8.83 -11.44
N VAL A 50 25.01 7.75 -11.87
CA VAL A 50 25.89 6.92 -11.04
C VAL A 50 27.09 7.71 -10.49
N ALA A 51 27.77 8.50 -11.35
CA ALA A 51 28.91 9.30 -10.90
C ALA A 51 28.46 10.41 -9.94
N ARG A 52 27.26 10.97 -10.14
CA ARG A 52 26.68 11.97 -9.25
C ARG A 52 26.29 11.35 -7.91
N SER A 53 25.64 10.19 -7.91
CA SER A 53 25.21 9.50 -6.68
C SER A 53 26.38 9.10 -5.79
N LEU A 54 27.49 8.67 -6.38
CA LEU A 54 28.73 8.36 -5.65
C LEU A 54 29.35 9.61 -4.95
N LYS A 55 29.19 10.79 -5.53
CA LYS A 55 29.72 12.04 -4.97
C LYS A 55 28.81 12.64 -3.88
N VAL A 56 27.50 12.50 -4.02
CA VAL A 56 26.48 13.12 -3.13
C VAL A 56 25.92 12.10 -2.13
N ASN A 57 26.32 10.83 -2.24
CA ASN A 57 25.84 9.70 -1.44
C ASN A 57 24.31 9.56 -1.43
N THR A 58 23.64 9.96 -2.52
CA THR A 58 22.19 9.79 -2.72
C THR A 58 21.90 9.43 -4.16
N THR A 59 21.00 8.48 -4.36
CA THR A 59 20.59 7.99 -5.69
C THR A 59 19.28 8.62 -6.15
N LYS A 60 18.59 9.35 -5.27
CA LYS A 60 17.23 9.84 -5.50
C LYS A 60 16.28 8.73 -5.95
N SER A 61 16.40 7.56 -5.33
CA SER A 61 15.57 6.39 -5.59
C SER A 61 15.07 5.76 -4.30
N ILE A 62 13.83 5.30 -4.32
CA ILE A 62 13.14 4.60 -3.24
C ILE A 62 12.73 3.23 -3.77
N GLY A 63 12.94 2.19 -2.96
CA GLY A 63 12.38 0.87 -3.22
C GLY A 63 11.03 0.72 -2.54
N MET A 64 10.04 0.16 -3.24
CA MET A 64 8.76 -0.22 -2.65
C MET A 64 8.54 -1.72 -2.87
N ILE A 65 8.35 -2.44 -1.79
CA ILE A 65 8.06 -3.87 -1.79
C ILE A 65 6.59 -4.05 -1.40
N VAL A 66 5.82 -4.69 -2.28
CA VAL A 66 4.40 -4.97 -2.08
C VAL A 66 4.10 -6.44 -2.31
N THR A 67 2.98 -6.91 -1.77
CA THR A 67 2.48 -8.26 -2.06
C THR A 67 2.14 -8.40 -3.54
N THR A 68 1.31 -7.49 -4.06
CA THR A 68 0.88 -7.46 -5.46
C THR A 68 0.60 -6.03 -5.88
N SER A 69 0.77 -5.72 -7.17
CA SER A 69 0.33 -4.48 -7.78
C SER A 69 -0.97 -4.62 -8.59
N GLU A 70 -1.53 -5.83 -8.66
CA GLU A 70 -2.74 -6.13 -9.43
C GLU A 70 -4.02 -5.80 -8.66
N ALA A 71 -4.03 -6.04 -7.34
CA ALA A 71 -5.20 -5.74 -6.52
C ALA A 71 -5.43 -4.22 -6.43
N PRO A 72 -6.68 -3.75 -6.66
CA PRO A 72 -7.00 -2.32 -6.72
C PRO A 72 -6.57 -1.53 -5.48
N TYR A 73 -6.66 -2.10 -4.29
CA TYR A 73 -6.22 -1.47 -3.05
C TYR A 73 -4.73 -1.10 -3.09
N PHE A 74 -3.87 -2.06 -3.46
CA PHE A 74 -2.44 -1.82 -3.59
C PHE A 74 -2.11 -0.86 -4.73
N ALA A 75 -2.81 -0.99 -5.88
CA ALA A 75 -2.61 -0.12 -7.04
C ALA A 75 -2.85 1.36 -6.70
N GLU A 76 -3.89 1.68 -5.92
CA GLU A 76 -4.19 3.05 -5.49
C GLU A 76 -3.13 3.60 -4.52
N ILE A 77 -2.57 2.75 -3.63
CA ILE A 77 -1.47 3.15 -2.73
C ILE A 77 -0.17 3.37 -3.52
N ILE A 78 0.17 2.45 -4.42
CA ILE A 78 1.35 2.54 -5.28
C ILE A 78 1.31 3.84 -6.09
N HIS A 79 0.16 4.17 -6.68
CA HIS A 79 -0.04 5.43 -7.40
C HIS A 79 0.21 6.65 -6.50
N SER A 80 -0.33 6.64 -5.29
CA SER A 80 -0.11 7.73 -4.32
C SER A 80 1.35 7.89 -3.92
N VAL A 81 2.04 6.78 -3.70
CA VAL A 81 3.47 6.75 -3.36
C VAL A 81 4.30 7.28 -4.53
N GLU A 82 4.06 6.76 -5.74
CA GLU A 82 4.80 7.15 -6.94
C GLU A 82 4.66 8.64 -7.23
N GLU A 83 3.43 9.15 -7.25
CA GLU A 83 3.17 10.57 -7.49
C GLU A 83 3.87 11.45 -6.46
N HIS A 84 3.85 11.05 -5.19
CA HIS A 84 4.49 11.83 -4.13
C HIS A 84 6.02 11.76 -4.21
N CYS A 85 6.60 10.58 -4.50
CA CYS A 85 8.03 10.42 -4.78
C CYS A 85 8.47 11.31 -5.95
N TYR A 86 7.73 11.29 -7.06
CA TYR A 86 8.01 12.10 -8.23
C TYR A 86 8.04 13.60 -7.89
N ARG A 87 7.05 14.09 -7.14
CA ARG A 87 7.00 15.51 -6.69
C ARG A 87 8.18 15.90 -5.81
N GLN A 88 8.77 14.95 -5.10
CA GLN A 88 9.95 15.14 -4.25
C GLN A 88 11.28 14.87 -4.99
N GLY A 89 11.21 14.60 -6.31
CA GLY A 89 12.37 14.34 -7.16
C GLY A 89 13.02 12.97 -6.93
N TYR A 90 12.24 11.99 -6.48
CA TYR A 90 12.64 10.60 -6.33
C TYR A 90 12.01 9.70 -7.38
N SER A 91 12.75 8.68 -7.80
CA SER A 91 12.23 7.60 -8.64
C SER A 91 11.84 6.41 -7.77
N LEU A 92 10.75 5.70 -8.12
CA LEU A 92 10.28 4.53 -7.41
C LEU A 92 10.68 3.24 -8.13
N PHE A 93 11.29 2.28 -7.40
CA PHE A 93 11.47 0.90 -7.82
C PHE A 93 10.39 0.05 -7.16
N LEU A 94 9.45 -0.47 -7.93
CA LEU A 94 8.38 -1.33 -7.46
C LEU A 94 8.79 -2.80 -7.56
N CYS A 95 8.56 -3.56 -6.48
CA CYS A 95 8.86 -4.98 -6.38
C CYS A 95 7.64 -5.74 -5.85
N ASN A 96 7.12 -6.69 -6.64
CA ASN A 96 6.04 -7.58 -6.24
C ASN A 96 6.57 -8.88 -5.66
N THR A 97 6.07 -9.31 -4.51
CA THR A 97 6.55 -10.50 -3.80
C THR A 97 5.61 -11.71 -3.92
N GLN A 98 4.34 -11.48 -4.19
CA GLN A 98 3.31 -12.52 -4.21
C GLN A 98 3.29 -13.36 -2.91
N ASN A 99 3.64 -12.72 -1.77
CA ASN A 99 3.81 -13.37 -0.46
C ASN A 99 4.90 -14.48 -0.42
N GLU A 100 5.83 -14.50 -1.38
CA GLU A 100 6.94 -15.46 -1.38
C GLU A 100 8.15 -14.91 -0.60
N PRO A 101 8.56 -15.53 0.53
CA PRO A 101 9.66 -15.02 1.37
C PRO A 101 10.99 -14.87 0.61
N GLU A 102 11.28 -15.80 -0.31
CA GLU A 102 12.48 -15.72 -1.15
C GLU A 102 12.47 -14.51 -2.09
N LYS A 103 11.30 -14.13 -2.62
CA LYS A 103 11.19 -12.91 -3.44
C LYS A 103 11.42 -11.67 -2.59
N VAL A 104 10.91 -11.61 -1.35
CA VAL A 104 11.16 -10.50 -0.42
C VAL A 104 12.66 -10.32 -0.22
N LYS A 105 13.39 -11.40 0.11
CA LYS A 105 14.83 -11.39 0.32
C LYS A 105 15.59 -10.92 -0.93
N ASN A 106 15.29 -11.53 -2.08
CA ASN A 106 15.96 -11.21 -3.35
C ASN A 106 15.75 -9.74 -3.76
N HIS A 107 14.55 -9.19 -3.53
CA HIS A 107 14.25 -7.78 -3.80
C HIS A 107 14.98 -6.86 -2.85
N LEU A 108 15.04 -7.16 -1.55
CA LEU A 108 15.79 -6.38 -0.58
C LEU A 108 17.28 -6.33 -0.95
N GLU A 109 17.88 -7.48 -1.26
CA GLU A 109 19.27 -7.55 -1.71
C GLU A 109 19.52 -6.75 -3.00
N MET A 110 18.62 -6.86 -3.96
CA MET A 110 18.70 -6.12 -5.23
C MET A 110 18.61 -4.62 -5.00
N LEU A 111 17.67 -4.15 -4.17
CA LEU A 111 17.49 -2.74 -3.84
C LEU A 111 18.69 -2.19 -3.06
N ALA A 112 19.24 -2.97 -2.13
CA ALA A 112 20.48 -2.62 -1.42
C ALA A 112 21.68 -2.49 -2.38
N LYS A 113 21.85 -3.43 -3.32
CA LYS A 113 22.88 -3.37 -4.38
C LYS A 113 22.70 -2.15 -5.29
N LYS A 114 21.46 -1.74 -5.56
CA LYS A 114 21.13 -0.50 -6.28
C LYS A 114 21.31 0.77 -5.45
N ARG A 115 21.61 0.63 -4.14
CA ARG A 115 21.81 1.73 -3.21
C ARG A 115 20.61 2.68 -3.17
N VAL A 116 19.40 2.15 -3.10
CA VAL A 116 18.23 2.99 -2.87
C VAL A 116 18.39 3.77 -1.57
N ASP A 117 17.90 5.00 -1.53
CA ASP A 117 18.05 5.88 -0.39
C ASP A 117 17.13 5.46 0.78
N GLY A 118 16.01 4.76 0.47
CA GLY A 118 15.09 4.25 1.45
C GLY A 118 14.14 3.18 0.90
N LEU A 119 13.40 2.53 1.80
CA LEU A 119 12.50 1.42 1.52
C LEU A 119 11.11 1.70 2.08
N LEU A 120 10.08 1.41 1.29
CA LEU A 120 8.69 1.26 1.72
C LEU A 120 8.33 -0.23 1.64
N VAL A 121 7.81 -0.79 2.71
CA VAL A 121 7.49 -2.22 2.77
C VAL A 121 6.02 -2.38 3.12
N MET A 122 5.28 -3.05 2.24
CA MET A 122 3.87 -3.36 2.40
C MET A 122 3.63 -4.81 1.99
N CYS A 123 4.00 -5.73 2.88
CA CYS A 123 3.81 -7.17 2.71
C CYS A 123 2.84 -7.66 3.77
N SER A 124 1.88 -8.49 3.40
CA SER A 124 0.79 -8.90 4.29
C SER A 124 1.14 -10.03 5.27
N GLU A 125 2.32 -10.62 5.17
CA GLU A 125 2.74 -11.71 6.07
C GLU A 125 3.82 -11.26 7.04
N TYR A 126 3.47 -11.37 8.32
CA TYR A 126 4.32 -10.99 9.43
C TYR A 126 4.76 -12.24 10.20
N THR A 127 5.92 -12.76 9.82
CA THR A 127 6.57 -13.86 10.53
C THR A 127 7.83 -13.36 11.22
N GLN A 128 8.33 -14.11 12.22
CA GLN A 128 9.62 -13.77 12.85
C GLN A 128 10.74 -13.71 11.82
N ASP A 129 10.75 -14.63 10.87
CA ASP A 129 11.76 -14.68 9.79
C ASP A 129 11.72 -13.41 8.93
N SER A 130 10.52 -12.89 8.64
CA SER A 130 10.36 -11.62 7.90
C SER A 130 10.90 -10.43 8.69
N LEU A 131 10.70 -10.40 10.01
CA LEU A 131 11.27 -9.38 10.89
C LEU A 131 12.77 -9.41 10.93
N ASP A 132 13.35 -10.59 11.11
CA ASP A 132 14.80 -10.78 11.17
C ASP A 132 15.44 -10.39 9.83
N LEU A 133 14.78 -10.74 8.73
CA LEU A 133 15.18 -10.33 7.39
C LEU A 133 15.18 -8.81 7.23
N LEU A 134 14.07 -8.12 7.56
CA LEU A 134 14.00 -6.65 7.48
C LEU A 134 15.02 -5.99 8.40
N SER A 135 15.23 -6.53 9.60
CA SER A 135 16.22 -6.02 10.55
C SER A 135 17.65 -6.10 10.00
N SER A 136 17.96 -7.09 9.15
CA SER A 136 19.27 -7.21 8.49
C SER A 136 19.55 -6.08 7.49
N PHE A 137 18.52 -5.34 7.04
CA PHE A 137 18.62 -4.16 6.18
C PHE A 137 18.43 -2.84 6.92
N SER A 138 18.51 -2.82 8.25
CA SER A 138 18.30 -1.62 9.11
C SER A 138 19.20 -0.42 8.81
N SER A 139 20.29 -0.63 8.07
CA SER A 139 21.16 0.46 7.56
C SER A 139 20.50 1.33 6.48
N ILE A 140 19.40 0.86 5.87
CA ILE A 140 18.60 1.60 4.89
C ILE A 140 17.36 2.12 5.61
N PRO A 141 17.08 3.44 5.62
CA PRO A 141 15.85 4.00 6.15
C PRO A 141 14.63 3.25 5.60
N MET A 142 13.71 2.86 6.48
CA MET A 142 12.56 2.02 6.10
C MET A 142 11.29 2.49 6.80
N VAL A 143 10.16 2.41 6.09
CA VAL A 143 8.82 2.55 6.64
C VAL A 143 8.02 1.31 6.28
N VAL A 144 7.41 0.69 7.28
CA VAL A 144 6.51 -0.45 7.10
C VAL A 144 5.08 0.05 7.13
N MET A 145 4.28 -0.36 6.16
CA MET A 145 2.92 0.09 5.96
C MET A 145 1.96 -1.07 6.19
N ASP A 146 0.84 -0.79 6.85
CA ASP A 146 -0.25 -1.76 7.10
C ASP A 146 0.22 -3.02 7.86
N TRP A 147 1.01 -2.80 8.93
CA TRP A 147 1.59 -3.89 9.68
C TRP A 147 1.53 -3.69 11.19
N GLY A 148 1.47 -4.83 11.87
CA GLY A 148 1.44 -4.94 13.31
C GLY A 148 2.67 -4.38 14.04
N PRO A 149 2.69 -4.50 15.35
CA PRO A 149 3.24 -3.51 16.29
C PRO A 149 4.76 -3.54 16.52
N ASN A 150 5.57 -4.41 15.96
CA ASN A 150 6.88 -4.72 16.56
C ASN A 150 8.09 -4.66 15.62
N ALA A 151 8.05 -3.91 14.55
CA ALA A 151 9.28 -3.65 13.80
C ALA A 151 10.08 -2.51 14.46
N ASN A 152 11.41 -2.67 14.59
CA ASN A 152 12.32 -1.58 14.93
C ASN A 152 12.46 -0.63 13.72
N THR A 153 11.34 -0.04 13.30
CA THR A 153 11.22 0.85 12.16
C THR A 153 9.97 1.73 12.32
N ASP A 154 9.82 2.75 11.48
CA ASP A 154 8.59 3.52 11.41
C ASP A 154 7.45 2.68 10.84
N VAL A 155 6.27 2.76 11.45
CA VAL A 155 5.09 1.97 11.10
C VAL A 155 3.91 2.90 10.82
N ILE A 156 3.15 2.58 9.78
CA ILE A 156 1.82 3.14 9.56
C ILE A 156 0.80 2.03 9.75
N ASP A 157 -0.11 2.22 10.70
CA ASP A 157 -1.17 1.27 11.05
C ASP A 157 -2.51 1.71 10.46
N ASP A 158 -3.25 0.78 9.87
CA ASP A 158 -4.56 1.01 9.25
C ASP A 158 -5.75 0.73 10.17
N HIS A 159 -5.49 0.26 11.40
CA HIS A 159 -6.51 -0.10 12.37
C HIS A 159 -7.55 -1.12 11.85
N SER A 160 -7.08 -2.17 11.20
CA SER A 160 -7.93 -3.23 10.62
C SER A 160 -8.95 -3.83 11.61
N PHE A 161 -8.63 -3.87 12.92
CA PHE A 161 -9.59 -4.32 13.95
C PHE A 161 -10.79 -3.38 14.04
N ASP A 162 -10.53 -2.08 14.11
CA ASP A 162 -11.58 -1.07 14.23
C ASP A 162 -12.45 -1.04 12.97
N GLY A 163 -11.84 -1.24 11.80
CA GLY A 163 -12.57 -1.36 10.53
C GLY A 163 -13.51 -2.56 10.49
N GLY A 164 -13.04 -3.74 10.90
CA GLY A 164 -13.89 -4.94 11.02
C GLY A 164 -15.03 -4.76 12.02
N TYR A 165 -14.73 -4.09 13.15
CA TYR A 165 -15.74 -3.73 14.14
C TYR A 165 -16.79 -2.76 13.58
N LEU A 166 -16.37 -1.68 12.92
CA LEU A 166 -17.26 -0.67 12.32
C LEU A 166 -18.16 -1.28 11.25
N ALA A 167 -17.62 -2.12 10.37
CA ALA A 167 -18.41 -2.79 9.32
C ALA A 167 -19.53 -3.62 9.93
N THR A 168 -19.19 -4.45 10.91
CA THR A 168 -20.16 -5.34 11.56
C THR A 168 -21.17 -4.57 12.41
N LYS A 169 -20.69 -3.57 13.16
CA LYS A 169 -21.56 -2.70 13.94
C LYS A 169 -22.59 -1.98 13.07
N HIS A 170 -22.19 -1.51 11.89
CA HIS A 170 -23.15 -0.87 10.95
C HIS A 170 -24.27 -1.85 10.54
N LEU A 171 -23.96 -3.09 10.24
CA LEU A 171 -24.98 -4.11 9.93
C LEU A 171 -25.93 -4.33 11.13
N ILE A 172 -25.38 -4.40 12.33
CA ILE A 172 -26.16 -4.55 13.57
C ILE A 172 -27.07 -3.33 13.81
N ASP A 173 -26.53 -2.12 13.63
CA ASP A 173 -27.28 -0.86 13.78
C ASP A 173 -28.39 -0.74 12.72
N CYS A 174 -28.27 -1.40 11.57
CA CYS A 174 -29.33 -1.53 10.57
C CYS A 174 -30.37 -2.63 10.91
N GLY A 175 -30.25 -3.30 12.06
CA GLY A 175 -31.20 -4.31 12.55
C GLY A 175 -30.84 -5.74 12.20
N HIS A 176 -29.74 -6.01 11.49
CA HIS A 176 -29.33 -7.37 11.15
C HIS A 176 -28.82 -8.11 12.38
N LYS A 177 -29.37 -9.31 12.62
CA LYS A 177 -28.95 -10.21 13.71
C LYS A 177 -28.29 -11.49 13.19
N LYS A 178 -28.58 -11.88 11.95
CA LYS A 178 -28.01 -13.01 11.24
C LYS A 178 -26.98 -12.46 10.26
N ILE A 179 -25.70 -12.47 10.68
CA ILE A 179 -24.60 -11.84 9.92
C ILE A 179 -23.54 -12.88 9.65
N GLY A 180 -23.20 -13.07 8.37
CA GLY A 180 -22.09 -13.88 7.92
C GLY A 180 -20.85 -13.04 7.58
N ILE A 181 -19.74 -13.72 7.34
CA ILE A 181 -18.47 -13.07 6.95
C ILE A 181 -17.72 -13.90 5.91
N ILE A 182 -17.18 -13.24 4.89
CA ILE A 182 -16.13 -13.78 4.02
C ILE A 182 -14.83 -13.06 4.39
N CYS A 183 -13.96 -13.76 5.14
CA CYS A 183 -12.65 -13.24 5.54
C CYS A 183 -11.60 -13.56 4.47
N GLY A 184 -10.42 -12.93 4.59
CA GLY A 184 -9.21 -13.48 3.99
C GLY A 184 -8.71 -14.70 4.80
N GLU A 185 -7.65 -15.36 4.33
CA GLU A 185 -7.01 -16.46 5.05
C GLU A 185 -6.64 -16.04 6.48
N LEU A 186 -7.16 -16.75 7.49
CA LEU A 186 -7.01 -16.37 8.92
C LEU A 186 -5.58 -16.59 9.46
N ASN A 187 -4.68 -17.17 8.70
CA ASN A 187 -3.24 -17.17 8.98
C ASN A 187 -2.60 -15.80 8.71
N LYS A 188 -3.22 -14.95 7.89
CA LYS A 188 -2.76 -13.58 7.58
C LYS A 188 -3.22 -12.58 8.63
N THR A 189 -2.31 -11.71 9.05
CA THR A 189 -2.55 -10.75 10.14
C THR A 189 -3.75 -9.84 9.88
N THR A 190 -3.84 -9.24 8.69
CA THR A 190 -4.93 -8.32 8.31
C THR A 190 -6.30 -9.02 8.36
N ALA A 191 -6.42 -10.21 7.73
CA ALA A 191 -7.65 -11.00 7.76
C ALA A 191 -8.07 -11.36 9.18
N LYS A 192 -7.14 -11.90 9.97
CA LYS A 192 -7.36 -12.25 11.37
C LYS A 192 -7.78 -11.05 12.22
N THR A 193 -7.23 -9.87 11.93
CA THR A 193 -7.51 -8.66 12.71
C THR A 193 -8.90 -8.10 12.36
N ARG A 194 -9.30 -8.07 11.08
CA ARG A 194 -10.67 -7.72 10.65
C ARG A 194 -11.70 -8.70 11.21
N TYR A 195 -11.39 -10.01 11.18
CA TYR A 195 -12.25 -11.04 11.79
C TYR A 195 -12.42 -10.88 13.30
N LYS A 196 -11.37 -10.53 14.04
CA LYS A 196 -11.48 -10.20 15.47
C LYS A 196 -12.40 -9.00 15.72
N GLY A 197 -12.35 -7.98 14.86
CA GLY A 197 -13.29 -6.85 14.91
C GLY A 197 -14.74 -7.30 14.74
N PHE A 198 -15.01 -8.15 13.74
CA PHE A 198 -16.31 -8.78 13.53
C PHE A 198 -16.79 -9.52 14.80
N LEU A 199 -15.97 -10.42 15.34
CA LEU A 199 -16.32 -11.18 16.54
C LEU A 199 -16.62 -10.27 17.74
N LYS A 200 -15.86 -9.20 17.91
CA LYS A 200 -16.06 -8.25 19.00
C LYS A 200 -17.40 -7.50 18.85
N ALA A 201 -17.74 -7.03 17.65
CA ALA A 201 -19.02 -6.35 17.42
C ALA A 201 -20.23 -7.26 17.65
N MET A 202 -20.16 -8.52 17.20
CA MET A 202 -21.20 -9.53 17.47
C MET A 202 -21.35 -9.79 18.98
N ALA A 203 -20.24 -9.94 19.69
CA ALA A 203 -20.24 -10.17 21.14
C ALA A 203 -20.83 -8.98 21.91
N ASP A 204 -20.47 -7.74 21.55
CA ASP A 204 -20.96 -6.52 22.21
C ASP A 204 -22.48 -6.34 22.04
N ALA A 205 -23.03 -6.86 20.93
CA ALA A 205 -24.46 -6.87 20.67
C ALA A 205 -25.17 -8.11 21.23
N ASN A 206 -24.46 -9.02 21.92
CA ASN A 206 -24.97 -10.31 22.38
C ASN A 206 -25.58 -11.16 21.25
N LEU A 207 -25.00 -11.13 20.05
CA LEU A 207 -25.41 -11.92 18.90
C LEU A 207 -24.53 -13.16 18.77
N GLU A 208 -25.16 -14.28 18.39
CA GLU A 208 -24.47 -15.53 18.13
C GLU A 208 -23.73 -15.50 16.80
N VAL A 209 -22.51 -16.03 16.77
CA VAL A 209 -21.73 -16.23 15.57
C VAL A 209 -21.98 -17.62 15.01
N HIS A 210 -22.67 -17.68 13.87
CA HIS A 210 -23.01 -18.95 13.23
C HIS A 210 -21.83 -19.44 12.38
N LYS A 211 -21.10 -20.47 12.85
CA LYS A 211 -19.90 -20.98 12.21
C LYS A 211 -20.05 -21.34 10.72
N PRO A 212 -21.17 -21.96 10.25
CA PRO A 212 -21.40 -22.23 8.85
C PRO A 212 -21.42 -20.99 7.93
N TRP A 213 -21.56 -19.78 8.48
CA TRP A 213 -21.56 -18.51 7.71
C TRP A 213 -20.19 -17.80 7.73
N ILE A 214 -19.14 -18.48 8.16
CA ILE A 214 -17.76 -17.99 8.16
C ILE A 214 -17.03 -18.68 7.02
N PHE A 215 -16.54 -17.92 6.06
CA PHE A 215 -15.78 -18.41 4.91
C PHE A 215 -14.43 -17.71 4.82
N GLU A 216 -13.43 -18.43 4.33
CA GLU A 216 -12.10 -17.89 4.04
C GLU A 216 -11.87 -17.87 2.52
N GLY A 217 -11.33 -16.75 2.01
CA GLY A 217 -10.88 -16.57 0.64
C GLY A 217 -9.47 -15.97 0.61
N ALA A 218 -8.87 -15.83 -0.56
CA ALA A 218 -7.54 -15.25 -0.76
C ALA A 218 -7.56 -13.76 -1.16
N PHE A 219 -8.66 -13.06 -0.87
CA PHE A 219 -8.90 -11.66 -1.22
C PHE A 219 -9.15 -11.40 -2.72
N GLU A 220 -9.46 -12.43 -3.50
CA GLU A 220 -9.79 -12.31 -4.92
C GLU A 220 -11.31 -12.33 -5.15
N PRO A 221 -11.82 -11.76 -6.26
CA PRO A 221 -13.26 -11.75 -6.55
C PRO A 221 -13.83 -13.15 -6.74
N GLU A 222 -13.06 -14.08 -7.28
CA GLU A 222 -13.43 -15.49 -7.44
C GLU A 222 -13.74 -16.16 -6.09
N ASP A 223 -12.96 -15.84 -5.04
CA ASP A 223 -13.23 -16.36 -3.69
C ASP A 223 -14.56 -15.86 -3.15
N GLY A 224 -14.84 -14.57 -3.36
CA GLY A 224 -16.14 -13.99 -2.97
C GLY A 224 -17.31 -14.68 -3.65
N TYR A 225 -17.17 -14.98 -4.94
CA TYR A 225 -18.16 -15.70 -5.73
C TYR A 225 -18.35 -17.15 -5.25
N GLU A 226 -17.26 -17.89 -5.05
CA GLU A 226 -17.32 -19.28 -4.61
C GLU A 226 -17.85 -19.40 -3.16
N CYS A 227 -17.37 -18.53 -2.25
CA CYS A 227 -17.85 -18.50 -0.86
C CYS A 227 -19.35 -18.19 -0.80
N MET A 228 -19.83 -17.25 -1.63
CA MET A 228 -21.27 -16.95 -1.71
C MET A 228 -22.08 -18.14 -2.23
N ASN A 229 -21.62 -18.83 -3.26
CA ASN A 229 -22.31 -20.02 -3.75
C ASN A 229 -22.38 -21.14 -2.70
N ARG A 230 -21.30 -21.32 -1.90
CA ARG A 230 -21.31 -22.26 -0.76
C ARG A 230 -22.26 -21.81 0.35
N LEU A 231 -22.34 -20.50 0.60
CA LEU A 231 -23.29 -19.93 1.56
C LEU A 231 -24.72 -20.18 1.10
N LEU A 232 -25.06 -19.92 -0.17
CA LEU A 232 -26.39 -20.11 -0.74
C LEU A 232 -26.85 -21.58 -0.79
N ALA A 233 -25.95 -22.53 -0.62
CA ALA A 233 -26.27 -23.94 -0.51
C ALA A 233 -26.63 -24.39 0.93
N GLN A 234 -26.57 -23.47 1.91
CA GLN A 234 -26.98 -23.75 3.29
C GLN A 234 -28.50 -23.73 3.45
N GLU A 235 -29.03 -24.46 4.44
CA GLU A 235 -30.46 -24.46 4.73
C GLU A 235 -30.94 -23.11 5.30
N GLU A 236 -30.10 -22.44 6.05
CA GLU A 236 -30.37 -21.14 6.66
C GLU A 236 -29.36 -20.11 6.17
N LEU A 237 -29.85 -18.93 5.82
CA LEU A 237 -29.02 -17.86 5.28
C LEU A 237 -28.97 -16.67 6.23
N PRO A 238 -27.84 -15.94 6.28
CA PRO A 238 -27.77 -14.65 6.94
C PRO A 238 -28.56 -13.59 6.18
N THR A 239 -28.96 -12.54 6.88
CA THR A 239 -29.62 -11.37 6.25
C THR A 239 -28.61 -10.32 5.77
N ALA A 240 -27.36 -10.43 6.23
CA ALA A 240 -26.27 -9.55 5.84
C ALA A 240 -24.93 -10.30 5.84
N LEU A 241 -24.01 -9.85 5.00
CA LEU A 241 -22.68 -10.39 4.87
C LEU A 241 -21.62 -9.28 4.92
N PHE A 242 -20.60 -9.48 5.74
CA PHE A 242 -19.39 -8.68 5.71
C PHE A 242 -18.33 -9.37 4.85
N CYS A 243 -17.89 -8.72 3.78
CA CYS A 243 -16.75 -9.16 2.96
C CYS A 243 -15.51 -8.36 3.36
N CYS A 244 -14.42 -9.03 3.72
CA CYS A 244 -13.22 -8.38 4.24
C CYS A 244 -12.42 -7.57 3.19
N ASN A 245 -12.88 -7.51 1.93
CA ASN A 245 -12.50 -6.49 0.95
C ASN A 245 -13.60 -6.29 -0.10
N ASP A 246 -13.48 -5.22 -0.89
CA ASP A 246 -14.47 -4.85 -1.89
C ASP A 246 -14.50 -5.80 -3.09
N VAL A 247 -13.37 -6.41 -3.45
CA VAL A 247 -13.35 -7.32 -4.61
C VAL A 247 -14.03 -8.65 -4.30
N MET A 248 -13.90 -9.19 -3.08
CA MET A 248 -14.70 -10.34 -2.65
C MET A 248 -16.20 -9.98 -2.55
N ALA A 249 -16.52 -8.74 -2.12
CA ALA A 249 -17.91 -8.26 -2.12
C ALA A 249 -18.48 -8.23 -3.55
N LEU A 250 -17.70 -7.82 -4.55
CA LEU A 250 -18.09 -7.88 -5.97
C LEU A 250 -18.40 -9.30 -6.41
N GLY A 251 -17.52 -10.25 -6.09
CA GLY A 251 -17.74 -11.67 -6.40
C GLY A 251 -19.00 -12.22 -5.73
N ALA A 252 -19.22 -11.88 -4.45
CA ALA A 252 -20.42 -12.27 -3.72
C ALA A 252 -21.70 -11.68 -4.34
N ILE A 253 -21.68 -10.40 -4.75
CA ILE A 253 -22.81 -9.74 -5.45
C ILE A 253 -23.08 -10.42 -6.80
N SER A 254 -22.04 -10.80 -7.53
CA SER A 254 -22.17 -11.52 -8.81
C SER A 254 -22.90 -12.86 -8.63
N ALA A 255 -22.49 -13.67 -7.65
CA ALA A 255 -23.12 -14.94 -7.33
C ALA A 255 -24.61 -14.81 -6.92
N LEU A 256 -24.95 -13.78 -6.11
CA LEU A 256 -26.34 -13.47 -5.74
C LEU A 256 -27.15 -13.10 -6.99
N THR A 257 -26.61 -12.25 -7.85
CA THR A 257 -27.28 -11.79 -9.07
C THR A 257 -27.58 -12.97 -10.02
N GLU A 258 -26.65 -13.91 -10.19
CA GLU A 258 -26.87 -15.11 -11.00
C GLU A 258 -27.99 -16.02 -10.47
N LYS A 259 -28.20 -16.01 -9.15
CA LYS A 259 -29.32 -16.74 -8.51
C LYS A 259 -30.62 -15.94 -8.50
N GLY A 260 -30.64 -14.75 -9.12
CA GLY A 260 -31.81 -13.87 -9.14
C GLY A 260 -32.10 -13.16 -7.81
N LEU A 261 -31.12 -13.19 -6.88
CA LEU A 261 -31.19 -12.51 -5.58
C LEU A 261 -30.65 -11.09 -5.69
N ARG A 262 -31.24 -10.17 -4.93
CA ARG A 262 -30.93 -8.74 -5.02
C ARG A 262 -30.24 -8.24 -3.77
N VAL A 263 -29.22 -7.42 -4.00
CA VAL A 263 -28.58 -6.64 -2.95
C VAL A 263 -29.17 -5.22 -2.99
N PRO A 264 -29.64 -4.66 -1.88
CA PRO A 264 -29.66 -5.20 -0.52
C PRO A 264 -30.97 -5.97 -0.17
N ASP A 265 -31.94 -6.10 -1.11
CA ASP A 265 -33.31 -6.55 -0.81
C ASP A 265 -33.37 -7.95 -0.21
N ASP A 266 -32.61 -8.89 -0.74
CA ASP A 266 -32.58 -10.28 -0.28
C ASP A 266 -31.41 -10.52 0.69
N MET A 267 -30.27 -9.83 0.50
CA MET A 267 -29.12 -9.86 1.40
C MET A 267 -28.37 -8.53 1.36
N SER A 268 -28.08 -7.95 2.51
CA SER A 268 -27.21 -6.77 2.64
C SER A 268 -25.73 -7.18 2.55
N ILE A 269 -24.91 -6.39 1.82
CA ILE A 269 -23.48 -6.63 1.67
C ILE A 269 -22.71 -5.38 2.09
N ILE A 270 -21.70 -5.55 2.95
CA ILE A 270 -20.72 -4.52 3.27
C ILE A 270 -19.33 -5.00 2.89
N GLY A 271 -18.55 -4.13 2.25
CA GLY A 271 -17.17 -4.37 1.84
C GLY A 271 -16.14 -3.76 2.79
N TYR A 272 -14.90 -3.71 2.31
CA TYR A 272 -13.74 -3.11 2.97
C TYR A 272 -12.76 -2.61 1.90
N ASP A 273 -12.00 -1.56 2.15
CA ASP A 273 -11.00 -0.84 1.35
C ASP A 273 -11.52 0.44 0.68
N ASP A 274 -12.79 0.55 0.31
CA ASP A 274 -13.36 1.63 -0.50
C ASP A 274 -12.53 1.88 -1.77
N ILE A 275 -12.31 0.82 -2.56
CA ILE A 275 -11.63 0.97 -3.86
C ILE A 275 -12.48 1.85 -4.79
N HIS A 276 -11.83 2.53 -5.74
CA HIS A 276 -12.51 3.47 -6.64
C HIS A 276 -13.73 2.85 -7.34
N ALA A 277 -13.66 1.57 -7.70
CA ALA A 277 -14.73 0.86 -8.40
C ALA A 277 -15.98 0.62 -7.53
N SER A 278 -15.85 0.51 -6.20
CA SER A 278 -16.94 0.14 -5.29
C SER A 278 -18.14 1.09 -5.34
N ARG A 279 -17.90 2.36 -5.70
CA ARG A 279 -18.95 3.38 -5.90
C ARG A 279 -19.80 3.16 -7.16
N PHE A 280 -19.31 2.34 -8.08
CA PHE A 280 -19.96 2.03 -9.36
C PHE A 280 -20.50 0.60 -9.44
N TYR A 281 -20.40 -0.17 -8.35
CA TYR A 281 -21.07 -1.47 -8.27
C TYR A 281 -22.58 -1.31 -8.34
N ALA A 282 -23.25 -2.37 -8.68
CA ALA A 282 -24.72 -2.41 -8.76
C ALA A 282 -25.27 -3.40 -7.73
N PRO A 283 -25.69 -2.88 -6.56
CA PRO A 283 -25.72 -1.48 -6.13
C PRO A 283 -24.36 -0.92 -5.69
N PRO A 284 -24.19 0.44 -5.58
CA PRO A 284 -23.00 1.03 -4.99
C PRO A 284 -22.74 0.49 -3.59
N LEU A 285 -21.49 0.03 -3.36
CA LEU A 285 -21.12 -0.75 -2.18
C LEU A 285 -20.91 0.14 -0.94
N THR A 286 -21.62 -0.13 0.14
CA THR A 286 -21.30 0.32 1.49
C THR A 286 -20.01 -0.39 1.93
N THR A 287 -19.02 0.33 2.43
CA THR A 287 -17.68 -0.22 2.67
C THR A 287 -16.93 0.56 3.75
N ILE A 288 -15.85 0.00 4.22
CA ILE A 288 -14.89 0.67 5.10
C ILE A 288 -13.81 1.34 4.25
N HIS A 289 -13.72 2.65 4.35
CA HIS A 289 -12.68 3.43 3.68
C HIS A 289 -11.35 3.35 4.44
N GLN A 290 -10.32 2.94 3.72
CA GLN A 290 -8.93 3.13 4.12
C GLN A 290 -8.33 4.26 3.27
N SER A 291 -7.78 5.28 3.91
CA SER A 291 -7.29 6.47 3.20
C SER A 291 -5.97 6.19 2.48
N LYS A 292 -6.04 5.47 1.35
CA LYS A 292 -4.90 5.04 0.52
C LYS A 292 -4.00 6.19 0.09
N LEU A 293 -4.61 7.33 -0.29
CA LEU A 293 -3.86 8.54 -0.66
C LEU A 293 -3.09 9.14 0.53
N ARG A 294 -3.71 9.16 1.73
CA ARG A 294 -3.05 9.63 2.95
C ARG A 294 -1.95 8.67 3.38
N LEU A 295 -2.20 7.35 3.30
CA LEU A 295 -1.24 6.30 3.61
C LEU A 295 0.04 6.46 2.75
N GLY A 296 -0.09 6.51 1.42
CA GLY A 296 1.04 6.65 0.51
C GLY A 296 1.82 7.93 0.73
N ARG A 297 1.13 9.08 0.89
CA ARG A 297 1.78 10.36 1.15
C ARG A 297 2.53 10.39 2.48
N GLN A 298 1.93 9.88 3.55
CA GLN A 298 2.57 9.85 4.87
C GLN A 298 3.79 8.93 4.87
N ALA A 299 3.69 7.76 4.22
CA ALA A 299 4.82 6.84 4.10
C ALA A 299 6.04 7.50 3.44
N VAL A 300 5.83 8.22 2.34
CA VAL A 300 6.93 8.94 1.67
C VAL A 300 7.47 10.07 2.53
N ASN A 301 6.62 10.86 3.19
CA ASN A 301 7.08 11.96 4.06
C ASN A 301 7.97 11.46 5.20
N ILE A 302 7.52 10.42 5.91
CA ILE A 302 8.31 9.82 7.01
C ILE A 302 9.64 9.29 6.48
N LEU A 303 9.60 8.56 5.36
CA LEU A 303 10.80 8.01 4.77
C LEU A 303 11.81 9.08 4.37
N LEU A 304 11.36 10.18 3.76
CA LEU A 304 12.23 11.30 3.37
C LEU A 304 12.82 12.01 4.59
N GLU A 305 12.06 12.15 5.66
CA GLU A 305 12.56 12.66 6.93
C GLU A 305 13.67 11.75 7.48
N ARG A 306 13.47 10.43 7.50
CA ARG A 306 14.49 9.45 7.93
C ARG A 306 15.73 9.49 7.04
N ILE A 307 15.56 9.60 5.74
CA ILE A 307 16.69 9.74 4.80
C ILE A 307 17.52 11.01 5.14
N SER A 308 16.85 12.12 5.47
CA SER A 308 17.54 13.37 5.83
C SER A 308 18.28 13.31 7.16
N GLN A 309 17.84 12.46 8.09
CA GLN A 309 18.38 12.29 9.44
C GLN A 309 19.34 11.10 9.55
N LYS A 310 19.64 10.39 8.48
CA LYS A 310 20.36 9.12 8.48
C LYS A 310 21.69 9.17 9.26
N ASP A 311 22.40 10.28 9.16
CA ASP A 311 23.71 10.45 9.82
C ASP A 311 23.59 10.86 11.31
N GLN A 312 22.39 11.19 11.80
CA GLN A 312 22.14 11.63 13.18
C GLN A 312 21.78 10.48 14.12
N GLY A 313 21.58 9.26 13.58
CA GLY A 313 21.08 8.11 14.31
C GLY A 313 19.56 8.18 14.55
N VAL A 314 18.92 7.03 14.71
CA VAL A 314 17.48 6.95 14.99
C VAL A 314 17.26 7.11 16.49
N GLN A 315 16.67 8.22 16.93
CA GLN A 315 16.35 8.47 18.34
C GLN A 315 15.08 7.73 18.77
N GLN A 316 14.05 7.69 17.89
CA GLN A 316 12.79 7.02 18.15
C GLN A 316 12.06 6.73 16.83
N TYR A 317 11.44 5.54 16.72
CA TYR A 317 10.56 5.21 15.61
C TYR A 317 9.17 5.79 15.83
N SER A 318 8.53 6.20 14.73
CA SER A 318 7.18 6.74 14.74
C SER A 318 6.16 5.65 14.44
N ARG A 319 5.02 5.69 15.13
CA ARG A 319 3.82 4.96 14.74
C ARG A 319 2.76 5.99 14.35
N ILE A 320 2.25 5.90 13.13
CA ILE A 320 1.19 6.78 12.63
C ILE A 320 -0.05 5.93 12.42
N ASP A 321 -1.14 6.39 13.00
CA ASP A 321 -2.43 5.75 12.94
C ASP A 321 -3.28 6.42 11.86
N ILE A 322 -3.80 5.62 10.90
CA ILE A 322 -4.77 6.06 9.91
C ILE A 322 -6.03 5.25 10.11
N GLY A 323 -6.94 5.80 10.92
CA GLY A 323 -8.19 5.13 11.27
C GLY A 323 -9.11 4.91 10.06
N PRO A 324 -9.88 3.81 10.05
CA PRO A 324 -10.88 3.51 9.03
C PRO A 324 -12.12 4.39 9.19
N GLU A 325 -12.83 4.63 8.09
CA GLU A 325 -14.10 5.36 8.05
C GLU A 325 -15.19 4.53 7.36
N LEU A 326 -16.41 4.57 7.89
CA LEU A 326 -17.55 3.92 7.25
C LEU A 326 -18.10 4.79 6.12
N ILE A 327 -18.20 4.24 4.93
CA ILE A 327 -18.83 4.88 3.76
C ILE A 327 -20.15 4.18 3.45
N ILE A 328 -21.24 4.85 3.77
CA ILE A 328 -22.59 4.33 3.55
C ILE A 328 -23.02 4.60 2.11
N ARG A 329 -23.43 3.54 1.41
CA ARG A 329 -24.00 3.60 0.05
C ARG A 329 -25.32 2.81 -0.01
N LYS A 330 -25.51 1.98 -1.05
CA LYS A 330 -26.81 1.35 -1.33
C LYS A 330 -26.86 -0.17 -1.12
N SER A 331 -25.76 -0.81 -0.73
CA SER A 331 -25.66 -2.27 -0.61
C SER A 331 -26.10 -2.82 0.76
N VAL A 332 -26.46 -1.94 1.70
CA VAL A 332 -27.01 -2.31 3.01
C VAL A 332 -28.34 -1.61 3.19
N LYS A 333 -29.36 -2.34 3.64
CA LYS A 333 -30.67 -1.79 4.02
C LYS A 333 -30.91 -1.87 5.51
N SER A 334 -31.70 -0.96 6.06
CA SER A 334 -32.25 -1.12 7.41
C SER A 334 -33.43 -2.09 7.38
N ILE A 335 -33.51 -2.96 8.38
CA ILE A 335 -34.58 -3.91 8.64
C ILE A 335 -35.20 -3.72 10.03
N LEU A 336 -34.92 -2.54 10.64
CA LEU A 336 -35.51 -2.08 11.90
C LEU A 336 -37.01 -1.85 11.77
#